data_a2d8e1b90425e23d042f7dac4da555ea
#
_entry.id   a2d8e1b90425e23d042f7dac4da555ea
#
_cell.length_a   1.000
_cell.length_b   1.000
_cell.length_c   1.000
_cell.angle_alpha   90.00
_cell.angle_beta   90.00
_cell.angle_gamma   90.00
#
_symmetry.space_group_name_H-M   'P 1'
#
loop_
_entity.id
_entity.type
_entity.pdbx_description
1 polymer ?
#
loop_
_entity_poly.entity_id
_entity_poly.type
_entity_poly.pdbx_seq_one_letter_code
_entity_poly.pdbx_strand_id
1 'polypeptide(L)'
;MNIQEMATAVALELPVTLCILNNGYLGNVRQWQELFFNKRYSSTCLRYRRRCNRDCQNPDKCCPKYSPDFVKLAESYDAKGIRVTKPEEIRPAFEAARANTNGPTVIEFFIDPTANVFPMVPGGKSLNDMILDC
;
A
#
# COMPACT_ATOMS: atom_id res chain seq x y z
N MET A 1 -11.25 -2.31 0.08
CA MET A 1 -12.53 -1.76 0.52
C MET A 1 -13.05 -0.88 -0.61
N ASN A 2 -14.30 -0.96 -0.93
CA ASN A 2 -14.98 -0.16 -1.97
C ASN A 2 -14.39 -0.24 -3.38
N ILE A 3 -13.78 -1.37 -3.73
CA ILE A 3 -13.16 -1.56 -5.04
C ILE A 3 -14.20 -1.57 -6.16
N GLN A 4 -15.45 -1.93 -5.85
CA GLN A 4 -16.57 -1.92 -6.77
C GLN A 4 -16.86 -0.53 -7.35
N GLU A 5 -16.51 0.55 -6.63
CA GLU A 5 -16.67 1.93 -7.09
C GLU A 5 -15.77 2.27 -8.30
N MET A 6 -14.77 1.45 -8.58
CA MET A 6 -13.97 1.57 -9.81
C MET A 6 -14.85 1.40 -11.06
N ALA A 7 -15.83 0.50 -11.02
CA ALA A 7 -16.77 0.34 -12.14
C ALA A 7 -17.55 1.63 -12.41
N THR A 8 -18.01 2.29 -11.35
CA THR A 8 -18.71 3.59 -11.46
C THR A 8 -17.77 4.66 -12.01
N ALA A 9 -16.54 4.74 -11.51
CA ALA A 9 -15.58 5.75 -11.96
C ALA A 9 -15.20 5.57 -13.44
N VAL A 10 -15.05 4.33 -13.90
CA VAL A 10 -14.80 4.01 -15.31
C VAL A 10 -16.02 4.32 -16.16
N ALA A 11 -17.22 3.86 -15.75
CA ALA A 11 -18.46 4.09 -16.52
C ALA A 11 -18.80 5.58 -16.69
N LEU A 12 -18.42 6.42 -15.73
CA LEU A 12 -18.62 7.87 -15.76
C LEU A 12 -17.40 8.64 -16.30
N GLU A 13 -16.37 7.95 -16.77
CA GLU A 13 -15.11 8.53 -17.27
C GLU A 13 -14.49 9.56 -16.32
N LEU A 14 -14.54 9.29 -15.00
CA LEU A 14 -14.04 10.22 -13.99
C LEU A 14 -12.51 10.29 -14.01
N PRO A 15 -11.88 11.43 -14.29
CA PRO A 15 -10.43 11.57 -14.34
C PRO A 15 -9.82 11.71 -12.94
N VAL A 16 -10.07 10.73 -12.07
CA VAL A 16 -9.56 10.70 -10.69
C VAL A 16 -8.29 9.89 -10.63
N THR A 17 -7.37 10.30 -9.76
CA THR A 17 -6.13 9.57 -9.51
C THR A 17 -6.16 8.96 -8.11
N LEU A 18 -6.02 7.63 -8.04
CA LEU A 18 -5.92 6.88 -6.79
C LEU A 18 -4.46 6.50 -6.56
N CYS A 19 -3.87 7.03 -5.49
CA CYS A 19 -2.49 6.72 -5.09
C CYS A 19 -2.49 5.65 -4.00
N ILE A 20 -1.87 4.51 -4.26
CA ILE A 20 -1.74 3.40 -3.31
C ILE A 20 -0.29 3.34 -2.84
N LEU A 21 -0.06 3.62 -1.56
CA LEU A 21 1.24 3.45 -0.91
C LEU A 21 1.35 2.00 -0.41
N ASN A 22 1.96 1.16 -1.23
CA ASN A 22 2.00 -0.29 -0.99
C ASN A 22 3.32 -0.71 -0.33
N ASN A 23 3.27 -0.98 0.97
CA ASN A 23 4.37 -1.58 1.72
C ASN A 23 4.25 -3.12 1.84
N GLY A 24 3.23 -3.73 1.24
CA GLY A 24 2.96 -5.17 1.32
C GLY A 24 2.41 -5.65 2.67
N TYR A 25 2.02 -4.73 3.54
CA TYR A 25 1.50 -5.03 4.88
C TYR A 25 0.24 -4.23 5.22
N LEU A 26 -0.47 -4.67 6.26
CA LEU A 26 -1.37 -3.82 7.02
C LEU A 26 -0.50 -2.93 7.92
N GLY A 27 0.01 -1.82 7.36
CA GLY A 27 1.14 -1.06 7.89
C GLY A 27 0.96 -0.58 9.32
N ASN A 28 -0.20 -0.02 9.65
CA ASN A 28 -0.50 0.47 11.00
C ASN A 28 -0.45 -0.66 12.05
N VAL A 29 -1.06 -1.81 11.76
CA VAL A 29 -1.05 -2.96 12.67
C VAL A 29 0.36 -3.53 12.80
N ARG A 30 1.12 -3.60 11.68
CA ARG A 30 2.53 -4.02 11.72
C ARG A 30 3.37 -3.12 12.62
N GLN A 31 3.21 -1.80 12.53
CA GLN A 31 3.90 -0.83 13.37
C GLN A 31 3.60 -1.05 14.86
N TRP A 32 2.34 -1.30 15.22
CA TRP A 32 1.98 -1.63 16.61
C TRP A 32 2.61 -2.94 17.09
N GLN A 33 2.65 -3.96 16.24
CA GLN A 33 3.33 -5.21 16.57
C GLN A 33 4.83 -5.01 16.77
N GLU A 34 5.43 -4.10 16.01
CA GLU A 34 6.83 -3.73 16.18
C GLU A 34 7.08 -3.01 17.51
N LEU A 35 6.30 -1.97 17.80
CA LEU A 35 6.52 -1.09 18.94
C LEU A 35 6.09 -1.70 20.27
N PHE A 36 5.00 -2.45 20.31
CA PHE A 36 4.36 -2.88 21.56
C PHE A 36 4.38 -4.39 21.80
N PHE A 37 4.71 -5.19 20.78
CA PHE A 37 4.65 -6.65 20.87
C PHE A 37 5.97 -7.34 20.47
N ASN A 38 7.11 -6.68 20.72
CA ASN A 38 8.44 -7.23 20.49
C ASN A 38 8.63 -7.79 19.06
N LYS A 39 8.12 -7.09 18.06
CA LYS A 39 8.18 -7.51 16.64
C LYS A 39 7.51 -8.88 16.37
N ARG A 40 6.55 -9.27 17.19
CA ARG A 40 5.76 -10.47 16.96
C ARG A 40 4.71 -10.21 15.89
N TYR A 41 5.14 -10.27 14.64
CA TYR A 41 4.28 -10.04 13.48
C TYR A 41 3.31 -11.20 13.27
N SER A 42 2.04 -10.90 13.13
CA SER A 42 1.00 -11.90 12.89
C SER A 42 -0.10 -11.30 12.00
N SER A 43 -0.47 -12.04 10.97
CA SER A 43 -1.60 -11.74 10.06
C SER A 43 -1.56 -10.35 9.40
N THR A 44 -0.40 -9.72 9.28
CA THR A 44 -0.24 -8.39 8.70
C THR A 44 0.37 -8.39 7.30
N CYS A 45 1.07 -9.45 6.92
CA CYS A 45 1.69 -9.56 5.60
C CYS A 45 0.64 -9.90 4.53
N LEU A 46 0.41 -8.99 3.58
CA LEU A 46 -0.54 -9.17 2.47
C LEU A 46 -0.04 -10.19 1.43
N ARG A 47 1.27 -10.48 1.41
CA ARG A 47 1.87 -11.47 0.51
C ARG A 47 1.83 -12.89 1.06
N TYR A 48 1.35 -13.08 2.30
CA TYR A 48 1.29 -14.37 2.96
C TYR A 48 0.54 -15.42 2.13
N ARG A 49 1.06 -16.62 2.09
CA ARG A 49 0.41 -17.80 1.49
C ARG A 49 0.43 -18.96 2.49
N ARG A 50 -0.55 -19.86 2.39
CA ARG A 50 -0.67 -21.02 3.30
C ARG A 50 0.62 -21.85 3.43
N ARG A 51 1.44 -21.90 2.37
CA ARG A 51 2.73 -22.57 2.34
C ARG A 51 3.88 -21.80 2.98
N CYS A 52 3.66 -20.53 3.35
CA CYS A 52 4.68 -19.73 4.01
C CYS A 52 4.91 -20.22 5.42
N ASN A 53 6.16 -20.21 5.88
CA ASN A 53 6.49 -20.40 7.28
C ASN A 53 5.87 -19.25 8.09
N ARG A 54 5.24 -19.58 9.25
CA ARG A 54 4.62 -18.58 10.14
C ARG A 54 5.61 -17.56 10.68
N ASP A 55 6.88 -17.96 10.78
CA ASP A 55 7.98 -17.14 11.29
C ASP A 55 8.77 -16.46 10.18
N CYS A 56 8.22 -16.39 8.95
CA CYS A 56 8.89 -15.77 7.81
C CYS A 56 9.11 -14.28 8.05
N GLN A 57 10.35 -13.90 8.28
CA GLN A 57 10.78 -12.50 8.46
C GLN A 57 11.16 -11.83 7.13
N ASN A 58 11.30 -12.62 6.06
CA ASN A 58 11.73 -12.11 4.76
C ASN A 58 10.79 -12.60 3.65
N PRO A 59 9.71 -11.85 3.37
CA PRO A 59 8.72 -12.22 2.36
C PRO A 59 9.25 -12.16 0.92
N ASP A 60 10.40 -11.52 0.68
CA ASP A 60 10.89 -11.28 -0.68
C ASP A 60 11.45 -12.53 -1.38
N LYS A 61 11.83 -13.55 -0.63
CA LYS A 61 12.42 -14.78 -1.20
C LYS A 61 11.40 -15.79 -1.72
N CYS A 62 10.22 -15.86 -1.13
CA CYS A 62 9.26 -16.94 -1.40
C CYS A 62 7.83 -16.47 -1.66
N CYS A 63 7.53 -15.19 -1.46
CA CYS A 63 6.21 -14.62 -1.64
C CYS A 63 6.05 -13.99 -3.04
N PRO A 64 4.82 -13.87 -3.55
CA PRO A 64 4.58 -13.11 -4.78
C PRO A 64 5.14 -11.70 -4.66
N LYS A 65 5.78 -11.21 -5.72
CA LYS A 65 6.36 -9.86 -5.77
C LYS A 65 5.29 -8.79 -5.52
N TYR A 66 4.12 -9.01 -6.11
CA TYR A 66 2.96 -8.13 -5.96
C TYR A 66 1.77 -8.94 -5.46
N SER A 67 1.14 -8.49 -4.36
CA SER A 67 -0.06 -9.14 -3.83
C SER A 67 -0.75 -8.24 -2.79
N PRO A 68 -1.91 -7.71 -3.10
CA PRO A 68 -2.55 -7.72 -4.42
C PRO A 68 -1.72 -6.99 -5.49
N ASP A 69 -1.93 -7.33 -6.76
CA ASP A 69 -1.37 -6.57 -7.89
C ASP A 69 -2.39 -5.49 -8.28
N PHE A 70 -2.18 -4.27 -7.78
CA PHE A 70 -3.12 -3.18 -7.96
C PHE A 70 -3.14 -2.63 -9.39
N VAL A 71 -2.06 -2.78 -10.15
CA VAL A 71 -2.04 -2.40 -11.57
C VAL A 71 -2.95 -3.32 -12.37
N LYS A 72 -2.79 -4.63 -12.24
CA LYS A 72 -3.68 -5.60 -12.90
C LYS A 72 -5.12 -5.46 -12.46
N LEU A 73 -5.33 -5.08 -11.19
CA LEU A 73 -6.65 -4.83 -10.68
C LEU A 73 -7.29 -3.61 -11.36
N ALA A 74 -6.57 -2.50 -11.52
CA ALA A 74 -7.04 -1.33 -12.26
C ALA A 74 -7.37 -1.70 -13.72
N GLU A 75 -6.46 -2.39 -14.38
CA GLU A 75 -6.62 -2.86 -15.76
C GLU A 75 -7.84 -3.77 -15.94
N SER A 76 -8.18 -4.61 -14.94
CA SER A 76 -9.38 -5.45 -14.98
C SER A 76 -10.70 -4.67 -14.96
N TYR A 77 -10.67 -3.42 -14.53
CA TYR A 77 -11.78 -2.48 -14.58
C TYR A 77 -11.72 -1.51 -15.78
N ASP A 78 -10.78 -1.73 -16.71
CA ASP A 78 -10.50 -0.82 -17.82
C ASP A 78 -10.00 0.58 -17.37
N ALA A 79 -9.43 0.63 -16.17
CA ALA A 79 -8.76 1.82 -15.63
C ALA A 79 -7.27 1.77 -15.94
N LYS A 80 -6.62 2.95 -16.00
CA LYS A 80 -5.18 3.03 -16.19
C LYS A 80 -4.43 2.64 -14.92
N GLY A 81 -3.50 1.68 -15.01
CA GLY A 81 -2.64 1.26 -13.92
C GLY A 81 -1.20 1.70 -14.16
N ILE A 82 -0.55 2.29 -13.14
CA ILE A 82 0.87 2.69 -13.19
C ILE A 82 1.55 2.16 -11.93
N ARG A 83 2.75 1.57 -12.08
CA ARG A 83 3.57 1.13 -10.96
C ARG A 83 4.81 1.98 -10.86
N VAL A 84 5.09 2.48 -9.66
CA VAL A 84 6.24 3.29 -9.31
C VAL A 84 7.08 2.52 -8.30
N THR A 85 8.34 2.24 -8.67
CA THR A 85 9.28 1.48 -7.85
C THR A 85 10.52 2.30 -7.50
N LYS A 86 10.69 3.46 -8.15
CA LYS A 86 11.83 4.36 -7.97
C LYS A 86 11.36 5.81 -7.90
N PRO A 87 12.07 6.68 -7.16
CA PRO A 87 11.72 8.10 -7.04
C PRO A 87 11.59 8.84 -8.37
N GLU A 88 12.44 8.50 -9.35
CA GLU A 88 12.47 9.15 -10.66
C GLU A 88 11.18 8.94 -11.47
N GLU A 89 10.45 7.86 -11.16
CA GLU A 89 9.19 7.49 -11.84
C GLU A 89 7.98 8.26 -11.29
N ILE A 90 8.11 8.94 -10.14
CA ILE A 90 7.00 9.63 -9.46
C ILE A 90 6.40 10.73 -10.34
N ARG A 91 7.25 11.66 -10.81
CA ARG A 91 6.78 12.79 -11.65
C ARG A 91 6.14 12.31 -12.95
N PRO A 92 6.79 11.42 -13.75
CA PRO A 92 6.18 10.86 -14.95
C PRO A 92 4.83 10.17 -14.69
N ALA A 93 4.68 9.46 -13.58
CA ALA A 93 3.43 8.79 -13.22
C ALA A 93 2.29 9.80 -13.00
N PHE A 94 2.55 10.90 -12.29
CA PHE A 94 1.54 11.95 -12.09
C PHE A 94 1.22 12.71 -13.38
N GLU A 95 2.21 12.96 -14.24
CA GLU A 95 2.00 13.57 -15.54
C GLU A 95 1.13 12.67 -16.43
N ALA A 96 1.41 11.36 -16.45
CA ALA A 96 0.60 10.40 -17.18
C ALA A 96 -0.84 10.24 -16.63
N ALA A 97 -1.01 10.39 -15.31
CA ALA A 97 -2.33 10.39 -14.69
C ALA A 97 -3.12 11.65 -15.05
N ARG A 98 -2.50 12.84 -15.03
CA ARG A 98 -3.14 14.11 -15.44
C ARG A 98 -3.53 14.13 -16.90
N ALA A 99 -2.74 13.47 -17.76
CA ALA A 99 -3.06 13.36 -19.19
C ALA A 99 -4.22 12.39 -19.47
N ASN A 100 -4.56 11.52 -18.52
CA ASN A 100 -5.70 10.61 -18.68
C ASN A 100 -7.00 11.30 -18.29
N THR A 101 -7.72 11.79 -19.28
CA THR A 101 -9.01 12.49 -19.12
C THR A 101 -10.22 11.59 -19.31
N ASN A 102 -10.00 10.32 -19.71
CA ASN A 102 -11.07 9.41 -20.13
C ASN A 102 -11.41 8.36 -19.06
N GLY A 103 -10.96 8.56 -17.82
CA GLY A 103 -11.26 7.64 -16.75
C GLY A 103 -10.23 7.67 -15.61
N PRO A 104 -10.40 6.82 -14.60
CA PRO A 104 -9.54 6.79 -13.43
C PRO A 104 -8.14 6.25 -13.73
N THR A 105 -7.16 6.74 -12.97
CA THR A 105 -5.79 6.20 -12.96
C THR A 105 -5.44 5.73 -11.56
N VAL A 106 -4.92 4.51 -11.44
CA VAL A 106 -4.37 3.98 -10.19
C VAL A 106 -2.85 4.01 -10.29
N ILE A 107 -2.21 4.70 -9.35
CA ILE A 107 -0.75 4.71 -9.21
C ILE A 107 -0.38 3.91 -7.96
N GLU A 108 0.33 2.80 -8.14
CA GLU A 108 0.86 1.99 -7.05
C GLU A 108 2.31 2.37 -6.78
N PHE A 109 2.57 2.95 -5.62
CA PHE A 109 3.91 3.27 -5.15
C PHE A 109 4.42 2.17 -4.23
N PHE A 110 5.53 1.55 -4.58
CA PHE A 110 6.23 0.64 -3.68
C PHE A 110 7.03 1.44 -2.68
N ILE A 111 6.67 1.29 -1.41
CA ILE A 111 7.35 1.97 -0.30
C ILE A 111 8.03 0.96 0.62
N ASP A 112 8.95 1.44 1.45
CA ASP A 112 9.67 0.62 2.41
C ASP A 112 8.70 -0.07 3.40
N PRO A 113 8.69 -1.41 3.48
CA PRO A 113 7.84 -2.15 4.39
C PRO A 113 8.19 -1.94 5.87
N THR A 114 9.39 -1.44 6.17
CA THR A 114 9.89 -1.23 7.54
C THR A 114 9.70 0.21 8.03
N ALA A 115 9.38 1.15 7.15
CA ALA A 115 9.14 2.53 7.52
C ALA A 115 7.90 2.65 8.41
N ASN A 116 8.11 3.19 9.61
CA ASN A 116 7.05 3.51 10.55
C ASN A 116 6.61 4.97 10.42
N VAL A 117 5.37 5.26 10.80
CA VAL A 117 4.82 6.62 10.77
C VAL A 117 4.97 7.27 12.15
N PHE A 118 5.69 8.37 12.20
CA PHE A 118 5.89 9.19 13.40
C PHE A 118 5.50 10.65 13.13
N PRO A 119 5.11 11.45 14.17
CA PRO A 119 4.91 11.02 15.57
C PRO A 119 3.68 10.10 15.74
N MET A 120 3.70 9.26 16.77
CA MET A 120 2.60 8.37 17.09
C MET A 120 2.21 8.48 18.57
N VAL A 121 0.91 8.61 18.84
CA VAL A 121 0.38 8.60 20.22
C VAL A 121 -0.11 7.18 20.53
N PRO A 122 0.47 6.48 21.53
CA PRO A 122 0.00 5.17 21.95
C PRO A 122 -1.44 5.23 22.48
N GLY A 123 -2.20 4.16 22.28
CA GLY A 123 -3.58 4.09 22.78
C GLY A 123 -3.66 4.33 24.28
N GLY A 124 -4.56 5.22 24.71
CA GLY A 124 -4.75 5.60 26.11
C GLY A 124 -3.71 6.57 26.67
N LYS A 125 -2.81 7.10 25.85
CA LYS A 125 -1.83 8.11 26.24
C LYS A 125 -2.22 9.52 25.79
N SER A 126 -1.59 10.53 26.38
CA SER A 126 -1.78 11.93 26.00
C SER A 126 -0.88 12.32 24.82
N LEU A 127 -1.15 13.49 24.21
CA LEU A 127 -0.28 14.05 23.16
C LEU A 127 1.15 14.31 23.66
N ASN A 128 1.33 14.52 24.98
CA ASN A 128 2.66 14.71 25.57
C ASN A 128 3.48 13.41 25.64
N ASP A 129 2.83 12.27 25.51
CA ASP A 129 3.45 10.94 25.58
C ASP A 129 3.67 10.35 24.17
N MET A 130 3.70 11.20 23.13
CA MET A 130 3.90 10.73 21.76
C MET A 130 5.31 10.16 21.55
N ILE A 131 5.37 9.11 20.74
CA ILE A 131 6.61 8.51 20.26
C ILE A 131 7.03 9.30 19.02
N LEU A 132 8.23 9.88 19.03
CA LEU A 132 8.73 10.74 17.95
C LEU A 132 9.57 9.96 16.94
N ASP A 133 10.27 8.93 17.38
CA ASP A 133 11.14 8.06 16.59
C ASP A 133 11.30 6.68 17.26
N CYS A 134 12.05 5.77 16.63
CA CYS A 134 12.46 4.47 17.17
C CYS A 134 13.98 4.33 17.18
#